data_91c5339b47022f152bfe1304faa007fd
#
_entry.id   91c5339b47022f152bfe1304faa007fd
#
_cell.length_a   1.000
_cell.length_b   1.000
_cell.length_c   1.000
_cell.angle_alpha   90.00
_cell.angle_beta   90.00
_cell.angle_gamma   90.00
#
_symmetry.space_group_name_H-M   'P 1'
#
loop_
_entity.id
_entity.type
_entity.pdbx_description
1 polymer ?
#
loop_
_entity_poly.entity_id
_entity_poly.type
_entity_poly.pdbx_seq_one_letter_code
_entity_poly.pdbx_strand_id
1 'polypeptide(L)'
;MKAKSLFKEVFQYKETNCTIIADNERAVKTAISSIRYHRKKLEEYSRIHPIFLYTFRPLPVDKGPLVVRLMADAAEKANVGPMAAVAGVLADLAVKDMTLNGSEVAVIENGGEVSAISNRPIDVALSAGDSPLSRTFGFRLENFPIGVATSSGLYSHAFSFGEAEAATIFSTNAGLADAAATAVGNLIKGKNCRGAINRGVKKALSIDGVEGVLIIYRGMVGRAGKIPQIIKVSTVETAPFPKLF
;
A
#
# COMPACT_ATOMS: atom_id res chain seq x y z
N MET A 1 -6.93 -29.03 14.35
CA MET A 1 -6.16 -29.06 13.09
C MET A 1 -4.91 -28.20 13.27
N LYS A 2 -3.70 -28.74 13.00
CA LYS A 2 -2.47 -27.91 13.02
C LYS A 2 -2.58 -26.86 11.93
N ALA A 3 -2.39 -25.58 12.29
CA ALA A 3 -2.34 -24.52 11.29
C ALA A 3 -1.24 -24.84 10.28
N LYS A 4 -1.59 -24.95 8.99
CA LYS A 4 -0.60 -25.10 7.92
C LYS A 4 0.41 -23.94 8.01
N SER A 5 1.70 -24.25 7.94
CA SER A 5 2.74 -23.22 7.83
C SER A 5 2.53 -22.39 6.58
N LEU A 6 2.69 -21.06 6.69
CA LEU A 6 2.64 -20.19 5.53
C LEU A 6 4.00 -20.16 4.82
N PHE A 7 3.94 -20.08 3.51
CA PHE A 7 5.10 -19.78 2.66
C PHE A 7 5.33 -18.29 2.68
N LYS A 8 6.59 -17.89 2.84
CA LYS A 8 7.02 -16.49 2.77
C LYS A 8 8.18 -16.40 1.79
N GLU A 9 8.03 -15.53 0.80
CA GLU A 9 9.03 -15.28 -0.25
C GLU A 9 9.28 -13.78 -0.36
N VAL A 10 10.52 -13.38 -0.56
CA VAL A 10 10.89 -12.01 -0.92
C VAL A 10 11.23 -12.01 -2.40
N PHE A 11 10.54 -11.16 -3.14
CA PHE A 11 10.68 -11.06 -4.59
C PHE A 11 11.01 -9.63 -5.00
N GLN A 12 12.08 -9.48 -5.77
CA GLN A 12 12.48 -8.20 -6.34
C GLN A 12 12.47 -8.26 -7.87
N TYR A 13 11.87 -7.25 -8.46
CA TYR A 13 11.86 -7.07 -9.91
C TYR A 13 11.87 -5.57 -10.24
N LYS A 14 13.01 -5.09 -10.74
CA LYS A 14 13.26 -3.65 -10.94
C LYS A 14 13.02 -2.87 -9.64
N GLU A 15 12.17 -1.84 -9.64
CA GLU A 15 11.82 -1.04 -8.47
C GLU A 15 10.75 -1.70 -7.56
N THR A 16 10.16 -2.81 -8.00
CA THR A 16 9.20 -3.58 -7.21
C THR A 16 9.93 -4.48 -6.24
N ASN A 17 9.66 -4.32 -4.95
CA ASN A 17 10.22 -5.16 -3.89
C ASN A 17 9.06 -5.64 -3.00
N CYS A 18 8.74 -6.93 -3.10
CA CYS A 18 7.57 -7.52 -2.47
C CYS A 18 7.93 -8.59 -1.46
N THR A 19 7.17 -8.62 -0.36
CA THR A 19 7.03 -9.81 0.49
C THR A 19 5.72 -10.51 0.13
N ILE A 20 5.81 -11.77 -0.24
CA ILE A 20 4.67 -12.62 -0.63
C ILE A 20 4.42 -13.62 0.48
N ILE A 21 3.19 -13.71 0.99
CA ILE A 21 2.80 -14.71 1.99
C ILE A 21 1.59 -15.48 1.44
N ALA A 22 1.68 -16.81 1.45
CA ALA A 22 0.64 -17.70 0.92
C ALA A 22 0.54 -19.01 1.71
N ASP A 23 -0.57 -19.69 1.58
CA ASP A 23 -0.81 -21.02 2.17
C ASP A 23 -0.26 -22.18 1.31
N ASN A 24 0.23 -21.87 0.11
CA ASN A 24 0.84 -22.85 -0.79
C ASN A 24 1.87 -22.22 -1.74
N GLU A 25 2.84 -23.03 -2.19
CA GLU A 25 3.93 -22.59 -3.07
C GLU A 25 3.45 -22.16 -4.47
N ARG A 26 2.37 -22.79 -4.97
CA ARG A 26 1.79 -22.42 -6.28
C ARG A 26 1.30 -20.98 -6.27
N ALA A 27 0.68 -20.54 -5.18
CA ALA A 27 0.22 -19.16 -5.03
C ALA A 27 1.39 -18.16 -5.05
N VAL A 28 2.54 -18.51 -4.44
CA VAL A 28 3.75 -17.66 -4.51
C VAL A 28 4.21 -17.51 -5.97
N LYS A 29 4.29 -18.60 -6.72
CA LYS A 29 4.67 -18.57 -8.15
C LYS A 29 3.67 -17.77 -9.00
N THR A 30 2.37 -17.89 -8.67
CA THR A 30 1.31 -17.11 -9.31
C THR A 30 1.50 -15.61 -9.06
N ALA A 31 1.76 -15.19 -7.80
CA ALA A 31 2.00 -13.79 -7.45
C ALA A 31 3.18 -13.19 -8.24
N ILE A 32 4.31 -13.91 -8.29
CA ILE A 32 5.51 -13.48 -9.05
C ILE A 32 5.19 -13.29 -10.54
N SER A 33 4.46 -14.24 -11.12
CA SER A 33 4.06 -14.18 -12.53
C SER A 33 3.11 -13.02 -12.81
N SER A 34 2.14 -12.78 -11.92
CA SER A 34 1.18 -11.67 -11.99
C SER A 34 1.90 -10.31 -11.94
N ILE A 35 2.77 -10.11 -10.94
CA ILE A 35 3.53 -8.87 -10.77
C ILE A 35 4.37 -8.58 -12.03
N ARG A 36 5.11 -9.57 -12.55
CA ARG A 36 5.92 -9.42 -13.77
C ARG A 36 5.07 -9.05 -14.97
N TYR A 37 3.94 -9.74 -15.15
CA TYR A 37 3.03 -9.51 -16.27
C TYR A 37 2.45 -8.09 -16.23
N HIS A 38 1.86 -7.69 -15.11
CA HIS A 38 1.22 -6.39 -14.99
C HIS A 38 2.22 -5.23 -15.03
N ARG A 39 3.41 -5.42 -14.43
CA ARG A 39 4.50 -4.45 -14.55
C ARG A 39 4.94 -4.26 -16.00
N LYS A 40 5.12 -5.33 -16.74
CA LYS A 40 5.45 -5.26 -18.17
C LYS A 40 4.37 -4.51 -18.96
N LYS A 41 3.08 -4.78 -18.68
CA LYS A 41 1.96 -4.09 -19.31
C LYS A 41 1.93 -2.60 -19.01
N LEU A 42 2.25 -2.20 -17.79
CA LEU A 42 2.40 -0.80 -17.41
C LEU A 42 3.55 -0.14 -18.18
N GLU A 43 4.70 -0.78 -18.28
CA GLU A 43 5.87 -0.27 -19.01
C GLU A 43 5.59 -0.12 -20.51
N GLU A 44 4.94 -1.11 -21.14
CA GLU A 44 4.52 -1.05 -22.55
C GLU A 44 3.59 0.15 -22.80
N TYR A 45 2.59 0.35 -21.92
CA TYR A 45 1.66 1.46 -22.02
C TYR A 45 2.35 2.82 -21.83
N SER A 46 3.16 2.94 -20.79
CA SER A 46 3.85 4.19 -20.45
C SER A 46 4.87 4.64 -21.49
N ARG A 47 5.43 3.70 -22.27
CA ARG A 47 6.32 4.04 -23.39
C ARG A 47 5.58 4.80 -24.48
N ILE A 48 4.29 4.50 -24.70
CA ILE A 48 3.43 5.15 -25.70
C ILE A 48 2.77 6.41 -25.10
N HIS A 49 2.51 6.38 -23.79
CA HIS A 49 1.83 7.45 -23.05
C HIS A 49 2.70 7.97 -21.89
N PRO A 50 3.83 8.68 -22.15
CA PRO A 50 4.79 9.06 -21.11
C PRO A 50 4.20 9.92 -20.01
N ILE A 51 3.19 10.74 -20.32
CA ILE A 51 2.52 11.62 -19.35
C ILE A 51 1.94 10.82 -18.16
N PHE A 52 1.60 9.54 -18.34
CA PHE A 52 1.09 8.67 -17.31
C PHE A 52 2.09 8.50 -16.15
N LEU A 53 3.40 8.55 -16.42
CA LEU A 53 4.46 8.41 -15.42
C LEU A 53 4.71 9.70 -14.62
N TYR A 54 4.44 10.87 -15.21
CA TYR A 54 4.94 12.14 -14.68
C TYR A 54 3.86 13.07 -14.17
N THR A 55 2.60 12.83 -14.54
CA THR A 55 1.50 13.67 -14.05
C THR A 55 1.23 13.47 -12.56
N PHE A 56 1.06 14.57 -11.83
CA PHE A 56 0.57 14.58 -10.45
C PHE A 56 -0.94 14.78 -10.36
N ARG A 57 -1.62 14.91 -11.49
CA ARG A 57 -3.08 15.08 -11.57
C ARG A 57 -3.71 13.80 -12.11
N PRO A 58 -4.99 13.55 -11.81
CA PRO A 58 -5.72 12.45 -12.41
C PRO A 58 -5.61 12.46 -13.92
N LEU A 59 -5.49 11.28 -14.49
CA LEU A 59 -5.46 11.06 -15.94
C LEU A 59 -6.43 9.91 -16.23
N PRO A 60 -7.66 10.18 -16.66
CA PRO A 60 -8.64 9.15 -17.00
C PRO A 60 -8.14 8.25 -18.13
N VAL A 61 -8.39 6.95 -18.00
CA VAL A 61 -8.02 5.94 -19.00
C VAL A 61 -9.16 4.98 -19.23
N ASP A 62 -9.92 5.18 -20.32
CA ASP A 62 -11.05 4.31 -20.68
C ASP A 62 -10.60 2.98 -21.29
N LYS A 63 -9.50 3.02 -22.08
CA LYS A 63 -8.96 1.86 -22.79
C LYS A 63 -7.47 1.68 -22.48
N GLY A 64 -7.11 0.44 -22.11
CA GLY A 64 -5.72 0.11 -21.78
C GLY A 64 -5.59 -1.16 -20.95
N PRO A 65 -4.38 -1.57 -20.61
CA PRO A 65 -4.13 -2.70 -19.72
C PRO A 65 -4.86 -2.53 -18.37
N LEU A 66 -5.27 -3.65 -17.77
CA LEU A 66 -6.02 -3.64 -16.51
C LEU A 66 -5.30 -2.85 -15.41
N VAL A 67 -4.00 -3.06 -15.24
CA VAL A 67 -3.17 -2.33 -14.26
C VAL A 67 -3.28 -0.82 -14.44
N VAL A 68 -3.20 -0.34 -15.68
CA VAL A 68 -3.27 1.11 -16.01
C VAL A 68 -4.62 1.70 -15.67
N ARG A 69 -5.71 0.99 -16.01
CA ARG A 69 -7.08 1.44 -15.70
C ARG A 69 -7.32 1.50 -14.21
N LEU A 70 -6.91 0.47 -13.46
CA LEU A 70 -7.06 0.45 -11.99
C LEU A 70 -6.25 1.56 -11.31
N MET A 71 -5.03 1.84 -11.81
CA MET A 71 -4.22 2.97 -11.33
C MET A 71 -4.90 4.31 -11.61
N ALA A 72 -5.48 4.49 -12.79
CA ALA A 72 -6.20 5.70 -13.15
C ALA A 72 -7.46 5.90 -12.29
N ASP A 73 -8.26 4.85 -12.07
CA ASP A 73 -9.47 4.88 -11.24
C ASP A 73 -9.14 5.24 -9.77
N ALA A 74 -8.12 4.62 -9.18
CA ALA A 74 -7.68 4.92 -7.82
C ALA A 74 -7.16 6.37 -7.69
N ALA A 75 -6.39 6.81 -8.67
CA ALA A 75 -5.85 8.17 -8.74
C ALA A 75 -6.94 9.24 -8.89
N GLU A 76 -7.96 8.97 -9.68
CA GLU A 76 -9.11 9.87 -9.86
C GLU A 76 -9.88 10.06 -8.55
N LYS A 77 -10.21 8.97 -7.84
CA LYS A 77 -10.89 9.02 -6.53
C LYS A 77 -10.09 9.83 -5.50
N ALA A 78 -8.79 9.65 -5.46
CA ALA A 78 -7.91 10.35 -4.52
C ALA A 78 -7.50 11.75 -4.98
N ASN A 79 -7.72 12.11 -6.26
CA ASN A 79 -7.28 13.34 -6.91
C ASN A 79 -5.75 13.50 -6.91
N VAL A 80 -5.05 12.47 -7.39
CA VAL A 80 -3.58 12.42 -7.55
C VAL A 80 -3.20 11.87 -8.93
N GLY A 81 -1.91 11.82 -9.25
CA GLY A 81 -1.44 11.17 -10.47
C GLY A 81 -1.48 9.64 -10.38
N PRO A 82 -1.62 8.91 -11.51
CA PRO A 82 -1.81 7.45 -11.51
C PRO A 82 -0.67 6.66 -10.85
N MET A 83 0.55 7.16 -10.91
CA MET A 83 1.71 6.48 -10.30
C MET A 83 1.64 6.40 -8.78
N ALA A 84 0.80 7.23 -8.14
CA ALA A 84 0.53 7.16 -6.70
C ALA A 84 -0.29 5.93 -6.27
N ALA A 85 -0.68 5.06 -7.20
CA ALA A 85 -1.40 3.81 -6.94
C ALA A 85 -0.64 2.57 -7.43
N VAL A 86 0.60 2.73 -7.91
CA VAL A 86 1.28 1.66 -8.64
C VAL A 86 1.59 0.45 -7.77
N ALA A 87 2.10 0.66 -6.57
CA ALA A 87 2.52 -0.42 -5.68
C ALA A 87 1.30 -1.19 -5.16
N GLY A 88 0.26 -0.46 -4.74
CA GLY A 88 -0.98 -1.03 -4.26
C GLY A 88 -1.75 -1.79 -5.34
N VAL A 89 -1.87 -1.25 -6.56
CA VAL A 89 -2.57 -1.94 -7.66
C VAL A 89 -1.84 -3.21 -8.09
N LEU A 90 -0.51 -3.22 -8.13
CA LEU A 90 0.26 -4.43 -8.43
C LEU A 90 0.04 -5.49 -7.34
N ALA A 91 -0.01 -5.10 -6.08
CA ALA A 91 -0.32 -6.00 -4.96
C ALA A 91 -1.74 -6.56 -5.07
N ASP A 92 -2.75 -5.74 -5.36
CA ASP A 92 -4.15 -6.18 -5.53
C ASP A 92 -4.30 -7.20 -6.66
N LEU A 93 -3.67 -6.95 -7.79
CA LEU A 93 -3.72 -7.85 -8.94
C LEU A 93 -3.06 -9.21 -8.62
N ALA A 94 -1.92 -9.19 -7.92
CA ALA A 94 -1.25 -10.41 -7.49
C ALA A 94 -2.10 -11.20 -6.49
N VAL A 95 -2.68 -10.55 -5.48
CA VAL A 95 -3.59 -11.18 -4.50
C VAL A 95 -4.81 -11.78 -5.19
N LYS A 96 -5.41 -11.05 -6.14
CA LYS A 96 -6.52 -11.56 -6.95
C LYS A 96 -6.15 -12.82 -7.72
N ASP A 97 -5.01 -12.83 -8.39
CA ASP A 97 -4.57 -14.00 -9.16
C ASP A 97 -4.24 -15.18 -8.24
N MET A 98 -3.66 -14.95 -7.06
CA MET A 98 -3.43 -16.00 -6.05
C MET A 98 -4.75 -16.64 -5.62
N THR A 99 -5.76 -15.85 -5.29
CA THR A 99 -7.07 -16.34 -4.83
C THR A 99 -7.84 -17.05 -5.93
N LEU A 100 -7.81 -16.58 -7.17
CA LEU A 100 -8.39 -17.25 -8.33
C LEU A 100 -7.74 -18.61 -8.60
N ASN A 101 -6.48 -18.79 -8.19
CA ASN A 101 -5.76 -20.06 -8.25
C ASN A 101 -5.87 -20.90 -6.96
N GLY A 102 -6.83 -20.60 -6.09
CA GLY A 102 -7.22 -21.41 -4.94
C GLY A 102 -6.43 -21.15 -3.65
N SER A 103 -5.75 -20.00 -3.52
CA SER A 103 -5.13 -19.61 -2.27
C SER A 103 -6.18 -19.05 -1.30
N GLU A 104 -6.21 -19.56 -0.07
CA GLU A 104 -7.05 -19.04 1.02
C GLU A 104 -6.33 -17.97 1.86
N VAL A 105 -5.00 -17.92 1.76
CA VAL A 105 -4.15 -16.88 2.35
C VAL A 105 -3.28 -16.30 1.25
N ALA A 106 -3.59 -15.09 0.85
CA ALA A 106 -2.90 -14.34 -0.20
C ALA A 106 -2.59 -12.94 0.34
N VAL A 107 -1.32 -12.68 0.62
CA VAL A 107 -0.85 -11.39 1.13
C VAL A 107 0.35 -10.94 0.33
N ILE A 108 0.30 -9.73 -0.17
CA ILE A 108 1.40 -9.04 -0.84
C ILE A 108 1.67 -7.75 -0.09
N GLU A 109 2.90 -7.60 0.38
CA GLU A 109 3.44 -6.30 0.78
C GLU A 109 4.40 -5.86 -0.33
N ASN A 110 4.23 -4.66 -0.84
CA ASN A 110 5.00 -4.10 -1.95
C ASN A 110 5.42 -2.66 -1.63
N GLY A 111 6.63 -2.49 -1.12
CA GLY A 111 7.18 -1.17 -0.80
C GLY A 111 6.53 -0.46 0.40
N GLY A 112 5.73 -1.18 1.19
CA GLY A 112 4.97 -0.66 2.33
C GLY A 112 3.45 -0.77 2.15
N GLU A 113 2.98 -0.96 0.92
CA GLU A 113 1.59 -1.18 0.57
C GLU A 113 1.23 -2.65 0.72
N VAL A 114 0.15 -2.92 1.47
CA VAL A 114 -0.31 -4.29 1.74
C VAL A 114 -1.67 -4.51 1.09
N SER A 115 -1.76 -5.57 0.29
CA SER A 115 -3.04 -6.15 -0.14
C SER A 115 -3.18 -7.53 0.48
N ALA A 116 -4.33 -7.83 1.08
CA ALA A 116 -4.54 -9.09 1.77
C ALA A 116 -5.95 -9.65 1.62
N ILE A 117 -6.01 -10.95 1.38
CA ILE A 117 -7.18 -11.82 1.56
C ILE A 117 -6.71 -13.01 2.39
N SER A 118 -7.43 -13.31 3.49
CA SER A 118 -7.04 -14.41 4.37
C SER A 118 -8.24 -14.99 5.12
N ASN A 119 -8.17 -16.28 5.44
CA ASN A 119 -9.11 -16.97 6.31
C ASN A 119 -8.66 -16.99 7.79
N ARG A 120 -7.59 -16.24 8.11
CA ARG A 120 -7.03 -16.10 9.47
C ARG A 120 -6.46 -14.69 9.66
N PRO A 121 -6.29 -14.23 10.93
CA PRO A 121 -5.65 -12.95 11.20
C PRO A 121 -4.23 -12.87 10.63
N ILE A 122 -3.86 -11.68 10.14
CA ILE A 122 -2.52 -11.36 9.61
C ILE A 122 -2.00 -10.13 10.34
N ASP A 123 -0.83 -10.24 10.95
CA ASP A 123 -0.18 -9.12 11.62
C ASP A 123 0.79 -8.44 10.64
N VAL A 124 0.63 -7.13 10.45
CA VAL A 124 1.49 -6.29 9.60
C VAL A 124 2.13 -5.19 10.42
N ALA A 125 3.44 -4.98 10.25
CA ALA A 125 4.13 -3.89 10.91
C ALA A 125 3.90 -2.57 10.16
N LEU A 126 3.76 -1.46 10.88
CA LEU A 126 3.80 -0.15 10.26
C LEU A 126 5.23 0.17 9.84
N SER A 127 5.40 0.49 8.55
CA SER A 127 6.66 1.04 8.02
C SER A 127 6.53 2.56 7.96
N ALA A 128 7.25 3.26 8.82
CA ALA A 128 7.32 4.72 8.85
C ALA A 128 8.79 5.20 8.68
N GLY A 129 9.55 4.51 7.83
CA GLY A 129 10.97 4.78 7.58
C GLY A 129 11.82 4.69 8.85
N ASP A 130 12.71 5.68 9.05
CA ASP A 130 13.61 5.74 10.23
C ASP A 130 12.94 6.36 11.47
N SER A 131 11.61 6.59 11.46
CA SER A 131 10.87 7.06 12.63
C SER A 131 11.04 6.08 13.80
N PRO A 132 11.20 6.55 15.05
CA PRO A 132 11.21 5.70 16.25
C PRO A 132 9.93 4.85 16.39
N LEU A 133 8.85 5.25 15.73
CA LEU A 133 7.58 4.53 15.71
C LEU A 133 7.53 3.43 14.64
N SER A 134 8.45 3.47 13.67
CA SER A 134 8.57 2.45 12.64
C SER A 134 8.88 1.11 13.27
N ARG A 135 8.11 0.08 12.91
CA ARG A 135 8.28 -1.31 13.38
C ARG A 135 8.10 -1.52 14.91
N THR A 136 7.67 -0.49 15.66
CA THR A 136 7.34 -0.66 17.08
C THR A 136 5.90 -1.09 17.30
N PHE A 137 5.02 -0.73 16.38
CA PHE A 137 3.63 -1.17 16.35
C PHE A 137 3.20 -1.53 14.93
N GLY A 138 2.07 -2.19 14.84
CA GLY A 138 1.47 -2.62 13.59
C GLY A 138 -0.02 -2.81 13.76
N PHE A 139 -0.59 -3.55 12.83
CA PHE A 139 -2.02 -3.79 12.76
C PHE A 139 -2.30 -5.27 12.62
N ARG A 140 -3.27 -5.77 13.38
CA ARG A 140 -3.86 -7.08 13.18
C ARG A 140 -5.03 -6.96 12.21
N LEU A 141 -4.86 -7.53 11.03
CA LEU A 141 -5.85 -7.57 9.98
C LEU A 141 -6.72 -8.80 10.16
N GLU A 142 -8.04 -8.60 10.28
CA GLU A 142 -9.01 -9.69 10.52
C GLU A 142 -10.19 -9.64 9.55
N ASN A 143 -10.48 -8.46 9.01
CA ASN A 143 -11.56 -8.25 8.03
C ASN A 143 -10.97 -8.14 6.63
N PHE A 144 -11.31 -9.07 5.74
CA PHE A 144 -10.79 -9.16 4.39
C PHE A 144 -11.91 -9.07 3.34
N PRO A 145 -11.64 -8.58 2.12
CA PRO A 145 -10.34 -8.07 1.65
C PRO A 145 -9.95 -6.76 2.32
N ILE A 146 -8.64 -6.51 2.44
CA ILE A 146 -8.12 -5.26 2.98
C ILE A 146 -6.90 -4.78 2.23
N GLY A 147 -6.85 -3.48 1.97
CA GLY A 147 -5.69 -2.74 1.51
C GLY A 147 -5.19 -1.77 2.59
N VAL A 148 -3.89 -1.75 2.82
CA VAL A 148 -3.23 -0.81 3.74
C VAL A 148 -2.09 -0.15 3.00
N ALA A 149 -1.98 1.17 3.08
CA ALA A 149 -0.86 1.91 2.50
C ALA A 149 -0.42 3.05 3.42
N THR A 150 0.87 3.33 3.42
CA THR A 150 1.45 4.40 4.25
C THR A 150 2.33 5.31 3.41
N SER A 151 1.97 6.59 3.35
CA SER A 151 2.82 7.64 2.80
C SER A 151 3.60 8.33 3.93
N SER A 152 4.90 8.54 3.74
CA SER A 152 5.77 9.30 4.64
C SER A 152 6.45 10.42 3.87
N GLY A 153 6.39 11.65 4.40
CA GLY A 153 7.10 12.79 3.82
C GLY A 153 8.57 12.87 4.19
N LEU A 154 8.98 12.13 5.24
CA LEU A 154 10.34 12.19 5.78
C LEU A 154 11.19 10.98 5.37
N TYR A 155 10.57 9.85 5.03
CA TYR A 155 11.27 8.56 4.96
C TYR A 155 10.88 7.70 3.76
N SER A 156 10.10 8.23 2.80
CA SER A 156 9.66 7.50 1.61
C SER A 156 10.61 7.71 0.43
N HIS A 157 10.87 6.66 -0.36
CA HIS A 157 11.50 6.79 -1.68
C HIS A 157 10.55 7.39 -2.73
N ALA A 158 9.25 7.48 -2.43
CA ALA A 158 8.26 8.14 -3.29
C ALA A 158 8.22 9.66 -3.04
N PHE A 159 7.94 10.43 -4.07
CA PHE A 159 7.75 11.87 -3.96
C PHE A 159 6.55 12.19 -3.07
N SER A 160 6.79 12.81 -1.92
CA SER A 160 5.77 13.38 -1.04
C SER A 160 5.99 14.87 -0.88
N PHE A 161 4.93 15.65 -1.00
CA PHE A 161 4.94 17.10 -0.75
C PHE A 161 4.59 17.43 0.71
N GLY A 162 4.40 16.43 1.55
CA GLY A 162 4.04 16.57 2.97
C GLY A 162 5.22 16.36 3.91
N GLU A 163 4.94 16.54 5.20
CA GLU A 163 5.90 16.42 6.30
C GLU A 163 5.45 15.35 7.33
N ALA A 164 4.44 14.53 7.01
CA ALA A 164 3.97 13.47 7.91
C ALA A 164 5.05 12.40 8.14
N GLU A 165 5.18 11.95 9.37
CA GLU A 165 5.96 10.74 9.68
C GLU A 165 5.27 9.50 9.10
N ALA A 166 3.93 9.45 9.21
CA ALA A 166 3.12 8.44 8.55
C ALA A 166 1.70 8.95 8.29
N ALA A 167 1.18 8.68 7.08
CA ALA A 167 -0.23 8.80 6.75
C ALA A 167 -0.70 7.44 6.23
N THR A 168 -1.28 6.64 7.13
CA THR A 168 -1.73 5.28 6.84
C THR A 168 -3.21 5.27 6.53
N ILE A 169 -3.56 4.67 5.41
CA ILE A 169 -4.95 4.52 4.92
C ILE A 169 -5.33 3.04 4.92
N PHE A 170 -6.58 2.79 5.31
CA PHE A 170 -7.23 1.49 5.26
C PHE A 170 -8.41 1.54 4.28
N SER A 171 -8.47 0.58 3.38
CA SER A 171 -9.46 0.46 2.32
C SER A 171 -9.70 -1.02 2.01
N THR A 172 -10.68 -1.35 1.17
CA THR A 172 -10.91 -2.71 0.69
C THR A 172 -9.90 -3.16 -0.36
N ASN A 173 -9.08 -2.25 -0.92
CA ASN A 173 -8.03 -2.55 -1.87
C ASN A 173 -6.81 -1.63 -1.67
N ALA A 174 -5.62 -2.16 -1.95
CA ALA A 174 -4.36 -1.47 -1.72
C ALA A 174 -4.12 -0.32 -2.73
N GLY A 175 -4.60 -0.43 -3.96
CA GLY A 175 -4.45 0.62 -4.96
C GLY A 175 -5.12 1.93 -4.56
N LEU A 176 -6.34 1.86 -4.01
CA LEU A 176 -7.02 3.04 -3.47
C LEU A 176 -6.33 3.55 -2.19
N ALA A 177 -5.92 2.63 -1.30
CA ALA A 177 -5.21 3.01 -0.08
C ALA A 177 -3.92 3.78 -0.41
N ASP A 178 -3.14 3.33 -1.40
CA ASP A 178 -1.88 3.92 -1.89
C ASP A 178 -2.10 5.35 -2.44
N ALA A 179 -3.03 5.50 -3.39
CA ALA A 179 -3.40 6.81 -3.93
C ALA A 179 -3.90 7.77 -2.84
N ALA A 180 -4.74 7.29 -1.92
CA ALA A 180 -5.29 8.08 -0.83
C ALA A 180 -4.22 8.45 0.21
N ALA A 181 -3.28 7.55 0.52
CA ALA A 181 -2.15 7.84 1.41
C ALA A 181 -1.29 8.97 0.85
N THR A 182 -1.01 8.96 -0.46
CA THR A 182 -0.32 10.06 -1.16
C THR A 182 -1.11 11.37 -1.06
N ALA A 183 -2.42 11.35 -1.36
CA ALA A 183 -3.27 12.54 -1.29
C ALA A 183 -3.32 13.15 0.10
N VAL A 184 -3.44 12.32 1.12
CA VAL A 184 -3.48 12.74 2.53
C VAL A 184 -2.12 13.23 2.99
N GLY A 185 -1.06 12.46 2.72
CA GLY A 185 0.32 12.81 3.08
C GLY A 185 0.69 14.21 2.60
N ASN A 186 0.36 14.54 1.36
CA ASN A 186 0.65 15.85 0.74
C ASN A 186 0.00 17.04 1.45
N LEU A 187 -1.06 16.83 2.25
CA LEU A 187 -1.76 17.86 3.01
C LEU A 187 -1.15 18.11 4.41
N ILE A 188 -0.33 17.17 4.89
CA ILE A 188 0.22 17.21 6.24
C ILE A 188 1.51 18.01 6.25
N LYS A 189 1.40 19.31 6.55
CA LYS A 189 2.54 20.23 6.62
C LYS A 189 2.23 21.47 7.44
N GLY A 190 3.32 22.15 7.88
CA GLY A 190 3.26 23.44 8.56
C GLY A 190 3.20 23.33 10.10
N LYS A 191 3.24 24.47 10.78
CA LYS A 191 3.40 24.56 12.24
C LYS A 191 2.15 24.13 13.02
N ASN A 192 0.95 24.31 12.45
CA ASN A 192 -0.30 23.89 13.10
C ASN A 192 -0.56 22.38 12.88
N CYS A 193 0.09 21.54 13.69
CA CYS A 193 0.00 20.07 13.57
C CYS A 193 -1.44 19.57 13.69
N ARG A 194 -2.20 20.04 14.68
CA ARG A 194 -3.61 19.62 14.85
C ARG A 194 -4.46 19.98 13.64
N GLY A 195 -4.29 21.19 13.11
CA GLY A 195 -4.99 21.64 11.90
C GLY A 195 -4.60 20.81 10.67
N ALA A 196 -3.31 20.47 10.51
CA ALA A 196 -2.82 19.63 9.43
C ALA A 196 -3.42 18.21 9.51
N ILE A 197 -3.36 17.58 10.69
CA ILE A 197 -3.95 16.24 10.93
C ILE A 197 -5.45 16.27 10.64
N ASN A 198 -6.19 17.27 11.13
CA ASN A 198 -7.63 17.37 10.88
C ASN A 198 -7.96 17.51 9.39
N ARG A 199 -7.17 18.26 8.61
CA ARG A 199 -7.34 18.35 7.15
C ARG A 199 -7.11 16.98 6.48
N GLY A 200 -6.04 16.28 6.89
CA GLY A 200 -5.74 14.95 6.37
C GLY A 200 -6.84 13.93 6.67
N VAL A 201 -7.33 13.90 7.91
CA VAL A 201 -8.44 13.02 8.32
C VAL A 201 -9.70 13.32 7.49
N LYS A 202 -10.08 14.60 7.35
CA LYS A 202 -11.25 14.99 6.53
C LYS A 202 -11.06 14.58 5.07
N LYS A 203 -9.87 14.80 4.51
CA LYS A 203 -9.57 14.38 3.13
C LYS A 203 -9.69 12.87 2.98
N ALA A 204 -9.09 12.09 3.87
CA ALA A 204 -9.16 10.62 3.82
C ALA A 204 -10.60 10.12 3.79
N LEU A 205 -11.43 10.57 4.73
CA LEU A 205 -12.83 10.15 4.84
C LEU A 205 -13.75 10.72 3.75
N SER A 206 -13.29 11.68 2.96
CA SER A 206 -14.02 12.18 1.78
C SER A 206 -13.75 11.37 0.51
N ILE A 207 -12.79 10.44 0.52
CA ILE A 207 -12.47 9.57 -0.61
C ILE A 207 -13.33 8.33 -0.51
N ASP A 208 -14.18 8.12 -1.52
CA ASP A 208 -15.06 6.95 -1.57
C ASP A 208 -14.26 5.64 -1.60
N GLY A 209 -14.60 4.71 -0.68
CA GLY A 209 -13.92 3.43 -0.49
C GLY A 209 -12.78 3.46 0.54
N VAL A 210 -12.42 4.62 1.11
CA VAL A 210 -11.54 4.69 2.28
C VAL A 210 -12.34 4.38 3.54
N GLU A 211 -11.89 3.39 4.30
CA GLU A 211 -12.57 2.94 5.53
C GLU A 211 -11.99 3.56 6.80
N GLY A 212 -10.67 3.81 6.83
CA GLY A 212 -10.01 4.36 8.00
C GLY A 212 -8.70 5.07 7.67
N VAL A 213 -8.25 5.90 8.62
CA VAL A 213 -7.01 6.68 8.51
C VAL A 213 -6.32 6.81 9.85
N LEU A 214 -4.99 6.69 9.85
CA LEU A 214 -4.12 7.00 10.97
C LEU A 214 -3.00 7.92 10.49
N ILE A 215 -2.82 9.07 11.11
CA ILE A 215 -1.80 10.07 10.76
C ILE A 215 -0.90 10.30 11.97
N ILE A 216 0.41 10.27 11.75
CA ILE A 216 1.42 10.64 12.73
C ILE A 216 2.16 11.86 12.19
N TYR A 217 2.16 12.95 12.96
CA TYR A 217 2.83 14.18 12.57
C TYR A 217 3.37 14.93 13.80
N ARG A 218 4.68 15.05 13.88
CA ARG A 218 5.43 15.71 14.98
C ARG A 218 5.00 15.20 16.35
N GLY A 219 4.97 13.88 16.50
CA GLY A 219 4.60 13.20 17.75
C GLY A 219 3.11 13.24 18.08
N MET A 220 2.27 13.88 17.27
CA MET A 220 0.81 13.86 17.43
C MET A 220 0.19 12.78 16.54
N VAL A 221 -0.84 12.12 17.07
CA VAL A 221 -1.58 11.07 16.34
C VAL A 221 -3.02 11.51 16.13
N GLY A 222 -3.48 11.42 14.88
CA GLY A 222 -4.89 11.54 14.52
C GLY A 222 -5.39 10.26 13.87
N ARG A 223 -6.61 9.85 14.19
CA ARG A 223 -7.23 8.66 13.61
C ARG A 223 -8.74 8.83 13.46
N ALA A 224 -9.31 8.18 12.45
CA ALA A 224 -10.75 8.14 12.25
C ALA A 224 -11.15 6.97 11.34
N GLY A 225 -12.45 6.61 11.36
CA GLY A 225 -13.00 5.50 10.60
C GLY A 225 -12.68 4.14 11.21
N LYS A 226 -12.76 3.09 10.38
CA LYS A 226 -12.47 1.71 10.77
C LYS A 226 -10.98 1.45 10.68
N ILE A 227 -10.33 1.26 11.80
CA ILE A 227 -8.90 0.96 11.91
C ILE A 227 -8.74 -0.42 12.50
N PRO A 228 -7.94 -1.33 11.89
CA PRO A 228 -7.61 -2.62 12.49
C PRO A 228 -7.00 -2.48 13.88
N GLN A 229 -7.06 -3.54 14.67
CA GLN A 229 -6.47 -3.54 15.99
C GLN A 229 -4.99 -3.17 15.94
N ILE A 230 -4.60 -2.14 16.69
CA ILE A 230 -3.20 -1.77 16.84
C ILE A 230 -2.52 -2.78 17.77
N ILE A 231 -1.41 -3.32 17.34
CA ILE A 231 -0.62 -4.30 18.09
C ILE A 231 0.81 -3.79 18.26
N LYS A 232 1.45 -4.21 19.37
CA LYS A 232 2.88 -4.04 19.54
C LYS A 232 3.60 -5.12 18.72
N VAL A 233 4.50 -4.72 17.83
CA VAL A 233 5.33 -5.65 17.08
C VAL A 233 6.60 -5.86 17.88
N SER A 234 6.83 -7.11 18.35
CA SER A 234 8.14 -7.50 18.87
C SER A 234 9.08 -7.53 17.65
N THR A 235 10.22 -6.89 17.74
CA THR A 235 11.27 -6.95 16.72
C THR A 235 11.73 -8.40 16.53
N VAL A 236 11.05 -9.13 15.66
CA VAL A 236 11.61 -10.34 15.07
C VAL A 236 12.64 -9.85 14.08
N GLU A 237 13.87 -10.32 14.20
CA GLU A 237 14.97 -10.03 13.28
C GLU A 237 14.49 -10.14 11.82
N THR A 238 14.18 -9.01 11.22
CA THR A 238 14.06 -8.94 9.77
C THR A 238 15.49 -8.82 9.26
N ALA A 239 15.91 -9.73 8.39
CA ALA A 239 17.18 -9.61 7.69
C ALA A 239 17.36 -8.17 7.20
N PRO A 240 18.55 -7.58 7.38
CA PRO A 240 18.80 -6.20 6.98
C PRO A 240 18.54 -6.09 5.47
N PHE A 241 17.71 -5.12 5.06
CA PHE A 241 17.59 -4.75 3.66
C PHE A 241 19.00 -4.41 3.15
N PRO A 242 19.42 -4.94 2.00
CA PRO A 242 20.67 -4.50 1.41
C PRO A 242 20.56 -2.99 1.14
N LYS A 243 21.45 -2.21 1.74
CA LYS A 243 21.64 -0.81 1.38
C LYS A 243 22.09 -0.80 -0.08
N LEU A 244 21.22 -0.39 -0.99
CA LEU A 244 21.60 -0.05 -2.35
C LEU A 244 22.22 1.35 -2.33
N PHE A 245 23.49 1.41 -2.72
CA PHE A 245 24.21 2.64 -3.03
C PHE A 245 23.69 3.24 -4.35
#